data_0c4113258e57837aa775784d8b45f810
#
_entry.id   0c4113258e57837aa775784d8b45f810
#
_cell.length_a   1.000
_cell.length_b   1.000
_cell.length_c   1.000
_cell.angle_alpha   90.00
_cell.angle_beta   90.00
_cell.angle_gamma   90.00
#
_symmetry.space_group_name_H-M   'P 1'
#
loop_
_entity.id
_entity.type
_entity.pdbx_description
1 polymer ?
#
loop_
_entity_poly.entity_id
_entity_poly.type
_entity_poly.pdbx_seq_one_letter_code
_entity_poly.pdbx_strand_id
1 'polypeptide(L)'
;MIKVSVMYPNTPDARFDHTYYRDKHMPMLAARMGQACKHYTVEKGLSGGAPGAPAPYVAMCHIFADSVEAFQVAFGPHAKEIMKDVANYTDLRPVMQISEVVVG
;
A
#
# COMPACT_ATOMS: atom_id res chain seq x y z
N MET A 1 8.01 11.06 -11.73
CA MET A 1 7.24 9.91 -11.22
C MET A 1 7.57 9.69 -9.76
N ILE A 2 6.57 9.63 -8.93
CA ILE A 2 6.73 9.30 -7.52
C ILE A 2 6.10 7.95 -7.21
N LYS A 3 6.49 7.38 -6.09
CA LYS A 3 5.97 6.12 -5.59
C LYS A 3 5.54 6.31 -4.14
N VAL A 4 4.29 5.96 -3.84
CA VAL A 4 3.78 5.94 -2.47
C VAL A 4 3.84 4.50 -1.98
N SER A 5 4.66 4.26 -0.98
CA SER A 5 4.84 2.93 -0.39
C SER A 5 4.06 2.85 0.91
N VAL A 6 3.18 1.84 1.02
CA VAL A 6 2.40 1.57 2.22
C VAL A 6 2.82 0.20 2.72
N MET A 7 3.45 0.18 3.90
CA MET A 7 4.13 -1.01 4.40
C MET A 7 3.53 -1.42 5.75
N TYR A 8 3.06 -2.66 5.85
CA TYR A 8 2.41 -3.16 7.06
C TYR A 8 3.40 -3.99 7.85
N PRO A 9 3.83 -3.52 9.04
CA PRO A 9 4.82 -4.25 9.86
C PRO A 9 4.35 -5.65 10.21
N ASN A 10 5.27 -6.61 10.16
CA ASN A 10 4.98 -7.99 10.49
C ASN A 10 5.14 -8.19 12.00
N THR A 11 4.01 -8.30 12.72
CA THR A 11 4.00 -8.56 14.15
C THR A 11 3.42 -9.95 14.42
N PRO A 12 3.80 -10.62 15.54
CA PRO A 12 3.45 -12.03 15.76
C PRO A 12 1.96 -12.34 15.69
N ASP A 13 1.11 -11.47 16.20
CA ASP A 13 -0.33 -11.72 16.27
C ASP A 13 -1.13 -10.89 15.28
N ALA A 14 -0.45 -10.38 14.25
CA ALA A 14 -1.09 -9.51 13.29
C ALA A 14 -2.08 -10.26 12.40
N ARG A 15 -3.26 -9.65 12.22
CA ARG A 15 -4.24 -10.13 11.25
C ARG A 15 -4.03 -9.36 9.94
N PHE A 16 -3.90 -10.07 8.85
CA PHE A 16 -3.87 -9.44 7.52
C PHE A 16 -4.52 -10.37 6.50
N ASP A 17 -5.65 -9.93 5.96
CA ASP A 17 -6.39 -10.67 4.94
C ASP A 17 -5.87 -10.27 3.56
N HIS A 18 -4.91 -11.04 3.03
CA HIS A 18 -4.27 -10.78 1.75
C HIS A 18 -5.26 -10.83 0.59
N THR A 19 -6.23 -11.72 0.65
CA THR A 19 -7.25 -11.87 -0.41
C THR A 19 -8.11 -10.63 -0.49
N TYR A 20 -8.60 -10.13 0.64
CA TYR A 20 -9.38 -8.90 0.68
C TYR A 20 -8.56 -7.69 0.18
N TYR A 21 -7.33 -7.59 0.63
CA TYR A 21 -6.43 -6.49 0.26
C TYR A 21 -6.23 -6.45 -1.26
N ARG A 22 -5.92 -7.59 -1.84
CA ARG A 22 -5.69 -7.73 -3.28
C ARG A 22 -6.97 -7.52 -4.11
N ASP A 23 -8.09 -8.11 -3.67
CA ASP A 23 -9.29 -8.22 -4.52
C ASP A 23 -10.32 -7.13 -4.25
N LYS A 24 -10.29 -6.48 -3.10
CA LYS A 24 -11.27 -5.48 -2.69
C LYS A 24 -10.67 -4.11 -2.42
N HIS A 25 -9.69 -4.03 -1.52
CA HIS A 25 -9.15 -2.76 -1.06
C HIS A 25 -8.39 -2.02 -2.16
N MET A 26 -7.40 -2.67 -2.73
CA MET A 26 -6.55 -2.01 -3.74
C MET A 26 -7.29 -1.68 -5.04
N PRO A 27 -8.17 -2.55 -5.57
CA PRO A 27 -8.99 -2.16 -6.71
C PRO A 27 -9.89 -0.96 -6.43
N MET A 28 -10.44 -0.86 -5.22
CA MET A 28 -11.26 0.29 -4.82
C MET A 28 -10.41 1.56 -4.79
N LEU A 29 -9.23 1.51 -4.19
CA LEU A 29 -8.31 2.64 -4.13
C LEU A 29 -7.95 3.12 -5.54
N ALA A 30 -7.59 2.19 -6.43
CA ALA A 30 -7.23 2.51 -7.80
C ALA A 30 -8.40 3.14 -8.54
N ALA A 31 -9.61 2.62 -8.35
CA ALA A 31 -10.81 3.16 -8.99
C ALA A 31 -11.10 4.59 -8.51
N ARG A 32 -10.92 4.86 -7.22
CA ARG A 32 -11.14 6.20 -6.67
C ARG A 32 -10.12 7.20 -7.18
N MET A 33 -8.86 6.79 -7.33
CA MET A 33 -7.81 7.67 -7.86
C MET A 33 -7.92 7.88 -9.37
N GLY A 34 -8.50 6.92 -10.09
CA GLY A 34 -8.66 7.01 -11.52
C GLY A 34 -7.32 7.09 -12.25
N GLN A 35 -7.23 7.98 -13.24
CA GLN A 35 -6.04 8.09 -14.09
C GLN A 35 -4.79 8.57 -13.35
N ALA A 36 -4.93 9.15 -12.17
CA ALA A 36 -3.78 9.58 -11.37
C ALA A 36 -2.97 8.40 -10.83
N CYS A 37 -3.61 7.24 -10.64
CA CYS A 37 -2.91 6.00 -10.32
C CYS A 37 -2.37 5.41 -11.62
N LYS A 38 -1.10 5.65 -11.92
CA LYS A 38 -0.48 5.17 -13.16
C LYS A 38 -0.26 3.68 -13.13
N HIS A 39 0.06 3.15 -11.96
CA HIS A 39 0.37 1.75 -11.75
C HIS A 39 0.35 1.50 -10.25
N TYR A 40 0.04 0.30 -9.83
CA TYR A 40 0.27 -0.10 -8.45
C TYR A 40 0.68 -1.56 -8.38
N THR A 41 1.41 -1.90 -7.31
CA THR A 41 1.81 -3.27 -7.02
C THR A 41 1.37 -3.61 -5.60
N VAL A 42 1.13 -4.90 -5.37
CA VAL A 42 0.80 -5.44 -4.04
C VAL A 42 1.76 -6.59 -3.79
N GLU A 43 2.43 -6.57 -2.65
CA GLU A 43 3.40 -7.60 -2.29
C GLU A 43 3.03 -8.25 -0.97
N LYS A 44 3.22 -9.57 -0.90
CA LYS A 44 3.13 -10.34 0.32
C LYS A 44 4.55 -10.64 0.81
N GLY A 45 4.83 -10.37 2.09
CA GLY A 45 6.14 -10.66 2.66
C GLY A 45 6.43 -12.16 2.68
N LEU A 46 7.64 -12.54 2.25
CA LEU A 46 8.08 -13.93 2.24
C LEU A 46 9.19 -14.18 3.25
N SER A 47 10.19 -13.30 3.29
CA SER A 47 11.34 -13.48 4.18
C SER A 47 12.08 -12.15 4.33
N GLY A 48 12.94 -12.07 5.33
CA GLY A 48 13.90 -10.97 5.44
C GLY A 48 15.10 -11.20 4.53
N GLY A 49 16.08 -10.28 4.60
CA GLY A 49 17.26 -10.35 3.76
C GLY A 49 18.24 -11.42 4.18
N ALA A 50 18.28 -11.81 5.47
CA ALA A 50 19.16 -12.87 5.96
C ALA A 50 18.47 -14.23 5.86
N PRO A 51 19.22 -15.32 5.63
CA PRO A 51 18.63 -16.66 5.61
C PRO A 51 17.87 -16.97 6.89
N GLY A 52 16.62 -17.44 6.75
CA GLY A 52 15.77 -17.79 7.88
C GLY A 52 15.13 -16.61 8.60
N ALA A 53 15.44 -15.38 8.21
CA ALA A 53 14.83 -14.20 8.84
C ALA A 53 13.39 -14.02 8.35
N PRO A 54 12.46 -13.62 9.24
CA PRO A 54 11.09 -13.31 8.82
C PRO A 54 11.07 -12.02 8.02
N ALA A 55 10.03 -11.85 7.19
CA ALA A 55 9.82 -10.60 6.47
C ALA A 55 9.54 -9.48 7.48
N PRO A 56 10.20 -8.31 7.38
CA PRO A 56 9.92 -7.16 8.24
C PRO A 56 8.49 -6.63 8.08
N TYR A 57 7.92 -6.79 6.90
CA TYR A 57 6.56 -6.34 6.59
C TYR A 57 5.75 -7.51 6.07
N VAL A 58 4.53 -7.66 6.60
CA VAL A 58 3.64 -8.74 6.18
C VAL A 58 3.09 -8.49 4.78
N ALA A 59 2.91 -7.23 4.43
CA ALA A 59 2.41 -6.82 3.12
C ALA A 59 2.86 -5.41 2.81
N MET A 60 2.95 -5.12 1.52
CA MET A 60 3.21 -3.78 1.02
C MET A 60 2.32 -3.50 -0.17
N CYS A 61 2.04 -2.22 -0.43
CA CYS A 61 1.63 -1.79 -1.75
C CYS A 61 2.46 -0.59 -2.15
N HIS A 62 2.60 -0.40 -3.46
CA HIS A 62 3.27 0.76 -4.03
C HIS A 62 2.36 1.35 -5.09
N ILE A 63 2.10 2.65 -4.98
CA ILE A 63 1.22 3.38 -5.89
C ILE A 63 2.08 4.39 -6.64
N PHE A 64 2.03 4.36 -7.97
CA PHE A 64 2.82 5.26 -8.80
C PHE A 64 1.93 6.38 -9.34
N ALA A 65 2.41 7.61 -9.22
CA ALA A 65 1.72 8.81 -9.69
C ALA A 65 2.74 9.77 -10.29
N ASP A 66 2.26 10.75 -11.04
CA ASP A 66 3.15 11.70 -11.74
C ASP A 66 3.90 12.61 -10.75
N SER A 67 3.24 12.98 -9.65
CA SER A 67 3.80 13.89 -8.65
C SER A 67 3.11 13.71 -7.31
N VAL A 68 3.71 14.25 -6.26
CA VAL A 68 3.08 14.28 -4.93
C VAL A 68 1.75 15.01 -4.99
N GLU A 69 1.72 16.15 -5.69
CA GLU A 69 0.48 16.92 -5.83
C GLU A 69 -0.61 16.14 -6.55
N ALA A 70 -0.28 15.47 -7.65
CA ALA A 70 -1.24 14.65 -8.38
C ALA A 70 -1.81 13.53 -7.50
N PHE A 71 -0.96 12.91 -6.69
CA PHE A 71 -1.41 11.90 -5.73
C PHE A 71 -2.36 12.49 -4.70
N GLN A 72 -2.00 13.63 -4.09
CA GLN A 72 -2.81 14.25 -3.05
C GLN A 72 -4.17 14.70 -3.56
N VAL A 73 -4.21 15.27 -4.76
CA VAL A 73 -5.46 15.72 -5.38
C VAL A 73 -6.39 14.54 -5.67
N ALA A 74 -5.84 13.41 -6.11
CA ALA A 74 -6.63 12.24 -6.45
C ALA A 74 -7.03 11.41 -5.22
N PHE A 75 -6.14 11.29 -4.25
CA PHE A 75 -6.36 10.47 -3.06
C PHE A 75 -7.14 11.21 -1.97
N GLY A 76 -6.84 12.49 -1.77
CA GLY A 76 -7.35 13.27 -0.63
C GLY A 76 -8.87 13.22 -0.48
N PRO A 77 -9.66 13.43 -1.55
CA PRO A 77 -11.13 13.38 -1.44
C PRO A 77 -11.66 12.02 -1.00
N HIS A 78 -10.89 10.95 -1.19
CA HIS A 78 -11.30 9.58 -0.89
C HIS A 78 -10.55 8.98 0.31
N ALA A 79 -9.65 9.76 0.92
CA ALA A 79 -8.79 9.26 2.01
C ALA A 79 -9.60 8.64 3.15
N LYS A 80 -10.68 9.30 3.55
CA LYS A 80 -11.52 8.84 4.66
C LYS A 80 -12.15 7.50 4.37
N GLU A 81 -12.70 7.32 3.18
CA GLU A 81 -13.30 6.06 2.73
C GLU A 81 -12.26 4.95 2.67
N ILE A 82 -11.11 5.25 2.09
CA ILE A 82 -10.02 4.27 1.92
C ILE A 82 -9.47 3.85 3.28
N MET A 83 -9.23 4.80 4.18
CA MET A 83 -8.70 4.49 5.50
C MET A 83 -9.71 3.72 6.37
N LYS A 84 -10.99 3.99 6.21
CA LYS A 84 -12.04 3.26 6.93
C LYS A 84 -12.07 1.79 6.53
N ASP A 85 -11.76 1.47 5.28
CA ASP A 85 -11.78 0.10 4.77
C ASP A 85 -10.64 -0.76 5.33
N VAL A 86 -9.59 -0.14 5.87
CA VAL A 86 -8.41 -0.84 6.40
C VAL A 86 -8.81 -1.86 7.47
N ALA A 87 -9.75 -1.52 8.35
CA ALA A 87 -10.20 -2.40 9.42
C ALA A 87 -10.81 -3.72 8.91
N ASN A 88 -11.23 -3.75 7.64
CA ASN A 88 -11.81 -4.95 7.05
C ASN A 88 -10.77 -6.01 6.72
N TYR A 89 -9.49 -5.66 6.64
CA TYR A 89 -8.44 -6.63 6.30
C TYR A 89 -7.30 -6.69 7.31
N THR A 90 -7.14 -5.69 8.18
CA THR A 90 -6.04 -5.71 9.14
C THR A 90 -6.31 -4.84 10.35
N ASP A 91 -5.64 -5.15 11.45
CA ASP A 91 -5.57 -4.33 12.65
C ASP A 91 -4.22 -3.59 12.77
N LEU A 92 -3.35 -3.74 11.78
CA LEU A 92 -2.04 -3.10 11.76
C LEU A 92 -2.13 -1.65 11.32
N ARG A 93 -1.15 -0.86 11.75
CA ARG A 93 -0.95 0.51 11.25
C ARG A 93 0.18 0.49 10.23
N PRO A 94 -0.07 0.93 8.99
CA PRO A 94 0.99 0.96 7.99
C PRO A 94 1.97 2.09 8.23
N VAL A 95 3.20 1.88 7.77
CA VAL A 95 4.19 2.93 7.60
C VAL A 95 4.12 3.40 6.15
N MET A 96 4.05 4.70 5.94
CA MET A 96 3.95 5.27 4.59
C MET A 96 5.19 6.08 4.26
N GLN A 97 5.63 5.99 3.01
CA GLN A 97 6.70 6.82 2.49
C GLN A 97 6.41 7.18 1.04
N ILE A 98 6.67 8.45 0.71
CA ILE A 98 6.60 8.92 -0.68
C ILE A 98 8.04 9.09 -1.15
N SER A 99 8.36 8.48 -2.30
CA SER A 99 9.71 8.50 -2.86
C SER A 99 9.68 9.03 -4.29
N GLU A 100 10.74 9.72 -4.68
CA GLU A 100 10.99 10.02 -6.08
C GLU A 100 11.61 8.77 -6.72
N VAL A 101 11.06 8.35 -7.86
CA VAL A 101 11.64 7.23 -8.60
C VAL A 101 12.81 7.79 -9.40
N VAL A 102 14.03 7.47 -8.97
CA VAL A 102 15.26 7.98 -9.63
C VAL A 102 15.76 7.04 -10.70
N VAL A 103 15.42 5.76 -10.61
CA VAL A 103 15.66 4.74 -11.65
C VAL A 103 14.48 3.77 -11.60
N GLY A 104 13.87 3.51 -12.73
CA GLY A 104 12.75 2.58 -12.72
C GLY A 104 12.07 2.37 -14.06
#